data_ad3fc18a97f47b50de2adb7f74f6d1c6
#
_entry.id   ad3fc18a97f47b50de2adb7f74f6d1c6
#
_cell.length_a   1.000
_cell.length_b   1.000
_cell.length_c   1.000
_cell.angle_alpha   90.00
_cell.angle_beta   90.00
_cell.angle_gamma   90.00
#
_symmetry.space_group_name_H-M   'P 1'
#
loop_
_entity.id
_entity.type
_entity.pdbx_description
1 polymer ?
#
loop_
_entity_poly.entity_id
_entity_poly.type
_entity_poly.pdbx_seq_one_letter_code
_entity_poly.pdbx_strand_id
1 'polypeptide(L)'
;RRDSLNFSISLFAETASALIGLDLDVRGRENLWKQRPAIFMFNHQSNADMLIMASLIRRDIVGVGKRELKNLPVIGPLMGAAGVVFIDRSDRHAAIETMKPLVQAMQEEKKSLVIAPEGTRAPTRKLGAFKKGGFHVAIQSSVPIVPVVIHNSGDISPKGDKIFRSGTVHVDVLPAIETTDWSVANIDERVADVRNAFLRTLGQPELSVEETAMARRDTPDDLKPEVRGRRKKAGLKNSASDPSEQDSVPPKRRGKRGICLL
;
A
#
# COMPACT_ATOMS: atom_id res chain seq x y z
N ARG A 1 -3.29 24.58 6.11
CA ARG A 1 -4.40 23.81 5.44
C ARG A 1 -4.08 22.32 5.29
N ARG A 2 -2.85 21.90 4.85
CA ARG A 2 -2.51 20.47 4.67
C ARG A 2 -2.48 19.71 6.00
N ASP A 3 -1.99 20.33 7.07
CA ASP A 3 -1.89 19.68 8.38
C ASP A 3 -3.27 19.45 9.00
N SER A 4 -4.20 20.39 8.79
CA SER A 4 -5.60 20.20 9.18
C SER A 4 -6.24 19.05 8.42
N LEU A 5 -5.90 18.85 7.13
CA LEU A 5 -6.40 17.74 6.33
C LEU A 5 -5.81 16.41 6.79
N ASN A 6 -4.50 16.35 7.05
CA ASN A 6 -3.85 15.15 7.58
C ASN A 6 -4.44 14.74 8.94
N PHE A 7 -4.71 15.71 9.81
CA PHE A 7 -5.41 15.46 11.07
C PHE A 7 -6.83 14.92 10.85
N SER A 8 -7.59 15.52 9.92
CA SER A 8 -8.94 15.03 9.58
C SER A 8 -8.92 13.62 9.01
N ILE A 9 -7.94 13.28 8.16
CA ILE A 9 -7.74 11.93 7.64
C ILE A 9 -7.43 10.95 8.77
N SER A 10 -6.59 11.34 9.74
CA SER A 10 -6.28 10.50 10.89
C SER A 10 -7.49 10.26 11.78
N LEU A 11 -8.27 11.30 12.04
CA LEU A 11 -9.51 11.19 12.80
C LEU A 11 -10.52 10.28 12.08
N PHE A 12 -10.65 10.42 10.75
CA PHE A 12 -11.46 9.51 9.96
C PHE A 12 -10.96 8.06 10.05
N ALA A 13 -9.64 7.85 9.95
CA ALA A 13 -9.04 6.52 10.05
C ALA A 13 -9.28 5.88 11.42
N GLU A 14 -9.15 6.65 12.50
CA GLU A 14 -9.44 6.18 13.87
C GLU A 14 -10.93 5.83 14.03
N THR A 15 -11.83 6.71 13.56
CA THR A 15 -13.27 6.47 13.64
C THR A 15 -13.67 5.25 12.81
N ALA A 16 -13.15 5.12 11.57
CA ALA A 16 -13.40 3.97 10.73
C ALA A 16 -12.87 2.68 11.37
N SER A 17 -11.67 2.70 11.96
CA SER A 17 -11.09 1.57 12.67
C SER A 17 -11.96 1.15 13.86
N ALA A 18 -12.45 2.10 14.65
CA ALA A 18 -13.33 1.82 15.76
C ALA A 18 -14.67 1.20 15.30
N LEU A 19 -15.25 1.72 14.21
CA LEU A 19 -16.51 1.21 13.66
C LEU A 19 -16.42 -0.24 13.14
N ILE A 20 -15.26 -0.62 12.58
CA ILE A 20 -15.02 -2.01 12.12
C ILE A 20 -14.48 -2.91 13.24
N GLY A 21 -14.24 -2.39 14.44
CA GLY A 21 -13.67 -3.14 15.56
C GLY A 21 -12.19 -3.51 15.33
N LEU A 22 -11.42 -2.62 14.71
CA LEU A 22 -9.99 -2.76 14.52
C LEU A 22 -9.26 -2.12 15.69
N ASP A 23 -8.60 -2.92 16.51
CA ASP A 23 -7.72 -2.48 17.58
C ASP A 23 -6.25 -2.56 17.16
N LEU A 24 -5.41 -1.69 17.73
CA LEU A 24 -3.98 -1.67 17.47
C LEU A 24 -3.18 -1.89 18.75
N ASP A 25 -2.38 -2.96 18.76
CA ASP A 25 -1.34 -3.18 19.76
C ASP A 25 -0.01 -2.71 19.16
N VAL A 26 0.50 -1.57 19.64
CA VAL A 26 1.65 -0.87 19.04
C VAL A 26 2.82 -0.83 20.01
N ARG A 27 3.92 -1.51 19.64
CA ARG A 27 5.20 -1.45 20.34
C ARG A 27 6.11 -0.43 19.69
N GLY A 28 6.92 0.28 20.49
CA GLY A 28 7.85 1.29 19.99
C GLY A 28 7.16 2.54 19.42
N ARG A 29 5.94 2.86 19.86
CA ARG A 29 5.14 3.99 19.38
C ARG A 29 5.90 5.32 19.46
N GLU A 30 6.79 5.48 20.43
CA GLU A 30 7.64 6.66 20.61
C GLU A 30 8.57 6.91 19.41
N ASN A 31 8.97 5.89 18.66
CA ASN A 31 9.82 6.02 17.49
C ASN A 31 9.15 6.78 16.33
N LEU A 32 7.81 6.86 16.33
CA LEU A 32 7.06 7.68 15.35
C LEU A 32 7.37 9.18 15.48
N TRP A 33 7.89 9.61 16.65
CA TRP A 33 8.03 11.03 16.98
C TRP A 33 9.45 11.47 17.30
N LYS A 34 10.36 10.53 17.59
CA LYS A 34 11.74 10.84 17.99
C LYS A 34 12.53 11.57 16.91
N GLN A 35 12.33 11.20 15.65
CA GLN A 35 13.05 11.77 14.52
C GLN A 35 12.06 12.12 13.41
N ARG A 36 12.01 13.43 13.05
CA ARG A 36 11.22 13.94 11.93
C ARG A 36 11.92 15.12 11.28
N PRO A 37 11.88 15.27 9.96
CA PRO A 37 11.21 14.36 9.00
C PRO A 37 11.86 12.99 8.93
N ALA A 38 11.08 11.96 8.58
CA ALA A 38 11.52 10.58 8.41
C ALA A 38 10.80 9.89 7.25
N ILE A 39 11.32 8.77 6.78
CA ILE A 39 10.62 7.88 5.86
C ILE A 39 10.05 6.72 6.66
N PHE A 40 8.74 6.72 6.87
CA PHE A 40 8.03 5.60 7.48
C PHE A 40 7.80 4.52 6.42
N MET A 41 8.59 3.45 6.49
CA MET A 41 8.42 2.30 5.62
C MET A 41 7.59 1.23 6.31
N PHE A 42 6.56 0.70 5.64
CA PHE A 42 5.71 -0.37 6.19
C PHE A 42 5.53 -1.50 5.18
N ASN A 43 5.36 -2.73 5.68
CA ASN A 43 4.99 -3.87 4.85
C ASN A 43 3.49 -3.84 4.52
N HIS A 44 3.13 -4.22 3.29
CA HIS A 44 1.79 -4.01 2.76
C HIS A 44 1.08 -5.33 2.44
N GLN A 45 0.07 -5.70 3.23
CA GLN A 45 -0.69 -6.94 3.08
C GLN A 45 -2.19 -6.69 2.87
N SER A 46 -2.70 -5.54 3.34
CA SER A 46 -4.12 -5.27 3.49
C SER A 46 -4.51 -3.86 3.08
N ASN A 47 -5.78 -3.64 2.77
CA ASN A 47 -6.35 -2.29 2.71
C ASN A 47 -6.37 -1.61 4.09
N ALA A 48 -6.41 -2.39 5.18
CA ALA A 48 -6.36 -1.88 6.54
C ALA A 48 -5.04 -1.16 6.85
N ASP A 49 -3.93 -1.50 6.17
CA ASP A 49 -2.62 -0.87 6.41
C ASP A 49 -2.66 0.65 6.22
N MET A 50 -3.47 1.14 5.28
CA MET A 50 -3.61 2.58 5.04
C MET A 50 -4.34 3.27 6.20
N LEU A 51 -5.36 2.62 6.79
CA LEU A 51 -6.05 3.12 7.99
C LEU A 51 -5.09 3.12 9.19
N ILE A 52 -4.33 2.03 9.36
CA ILE A 52 -3.34 1.88 10.42
C ILE A 52 -2.29 2.99 10.33
N MET A 53 -1.67 3.17 9.16
CA MET A 53 -0.64 4.19 8.98
C MET A 53 -1.19 5.60 9.17
N ALA A 54 -2.41 5.89 8.69
CA ALA A 54 -3.05 7.19 8.87
C ALA A 54 -3.39 7.49 10.34
N SER A 55 -3.79 6.50 11.13
CA SER A 55 -4.05 6.66 12.56
C SER A 55 -2.76 6.80 13.39
N LEU A 56 -1.66 6.18 12.97
CA LEU A 56 -0.37 6.23 13.66
C LEU A 56 0.39 7.54 13.39
N ILE A 57 0.42 8.00 12.12
CA ILE A 57 1.27 9.13 11.70
C ILE A 57 0.39 10.33 11.36
N ARG A 58 -0.13 10.96 12.35
CA ARG A 58 -1.25 11.92 12.31
C ARG A 58 -1.02 13.22 11.55
N ARG A 59 0.23 13.65 11.30
CA ARG A 59 0.54 14.98 10.75
C ARG A 59 1.86 15.01 9.99
N ASP A 60 2.08 16.07 9.25
CA ASP A 60 3.32 16.38 8.54
C ASP A 60 3.76 15.25 7.62
N ILE A 61 2.82 14.69 6.83
CA ILE A 61 3.07 13.56 5.95
C ILE A 61 2.80 13.88 4.48
N VAL A 62 3.58 13.22 3.64
CA VAL A 62 3.30 13.01 2.22
C VAL A 62 3.27 11.51 1.96
N GLY A 63 2.45 11.09 1.02
CA GLY A 63 2.32 9.68 0.66
C GLY A 63 2.62 9.44 -0.80
N VAL A 64 2.76 8.16 -1.17
CA VAL A 64 2.89 7.71 -2.55
C VAL A 64 1.68 6.88 -2.92
N GLY A 65 1.00 7.27 -3.98
CA GLY A 65 -0.16 6.56 -4.52
C GLY A 65 0.08 6.04 -5.93
N LYS A 66 -0.71 5.06 -6.35
CA LYS A 66 -0.74 4.58 -7.73
C LYS A 66 -1.44 5.63 -8.62
N ARG A 67 -0.90 5.88 -9.83
CA ARG A 67 -1.42 6.91 -10.76
C ARG A 67 -2.91 6.79 -11.05
N GLU A 68 -3.42 5.55 -11.16
CA GLU A 68 -4.82 5.29 -11.44
C GLU A 68 -5.77 5.78 -10.32
N LEU A 69 -5.29 5.85 -9.08
CA LEU A 69 -6.09 6.38 -7.96
C LEU A 69 -6.39 7.87 -8.12
N LYS A 70 -5.56 8.62 -8.87
CA LYS A 70 -5.79 10.04 -9.17
C LYS A 70 -7.12 10.28 -9.88
N ASN A 71 -7.55 9.33 -10.70
CA ASN A 71 -8.75 9.45 -11.53
C ASN A 71 -10.03 8.94 -10.83
N LEU A 72 -9.91 8.40 -9.61
CA LEU A 72 -11.10 8.00 -8.85
C LEU A 72 -11.84 9.22 -8.33
N PRO A 73 -13.17 9.32 -8.57
CA PRO A 73 -13.97 10.42 -8.04
C PRO A 73 -13.88 10.43 -6.50
N VAL A 74 -13.84 11.61 -5.91
CA VAL A 74 -13.68 11.87 -4.46
C VAL A 74 -12.30 11.47 -3.92
N ILE A 75 -11.85 10.23 -4.13
CA ILE A 75 -10.59 9.69 -3.59
C ILE A 75 -9.38 10.39 -4.20
N GLY A 76 -9.33 10.55 -5.52
CA GLY A 76 -8.20 11.20 -6.20
C GLY A 76 -7.97 12.66 -5.74
N PRO A 77 -8.98 13.53 -5.78
CA PRO A 77 -8.89 14.88 -5.25
C PRO A 77 -8.51 14.94 -3.76
N LEU A 78 -9.09 14.07 -2.93
CA LEU A 78 -8.78 13.99 -1.50
C LEU A 78 -7.31 13.61 -1.25
N MET A 79 -6.82 12.57 -1.91
CA MET A 79 -5.42 12.14 -1.83
C MET A 79 -4.47 13.23 -2.34
N GLY A 80 -4.82 13.91 -3.45
CA GLY A 80 -4.03 15.02 -3.98
C GLY A 80 -3.96 16.19 -2.99
N ALA A 81 -5.06 16.57 -2.37
CA ALA A 81 -5.12 17.59 -1.34
C ALA A 81 -4.30 17.20 -0.09
N ALA A 82 -4.26 15.91 0.26
CA ALA A 82 -3.43 15.37 1.33
C ALA A 82 -1.92 15.35 1.01
N GLY A 83 -1.53 15.73 -0.22
CA GLY A 83 -0.12 15.76 -0.64
C GLY A 83 0.38 14.42 -1.15
N VAL A 84 -0.50 13.49 -1.52
CA VAL A 84 -0.09 12.22 -2.12
C VAL A 84 0.47 12.47 -3.52
N VAL A 85 1.69 11.99 -3.74
CA VAL A 85 2.34 11.99 -5.07
C VAL A 85 1.94 10.72 -5.81
N PHE A 86 1.35 10.86 -6.99
CA PHE A 86 0.89 9.73 -7.79
C PHE A 86 1.99 9.30 -8.76
N ILE A 87 2.43 8.05 -8.65
CA ILE A 87 3.53 7.49 -9.43
C ILE A 87 2.98 6.52 -10.48
N ASP A 88 3.46 6.67 -11.71
CA ASP A 88 3.35 5.65 -12.74
C ASP A 88 4.46 4.62 -12.52
N ARG A 89 4.08 3.40 -12.14
CA ARG A 89 5.02 2.34 -11.81
C ARG A 89 5.51 1.59 -13.03
N SER A 90 4.89 1.82 -14.19
CA SER A 90 5.27 1.19 -15.47
C SER A 90 6.45 1.88 -16.15
N ASP A 91 6.70 3.16 -15.82
CA ASP A 91 7.81 3.94 -16.34
C ASP A 91 8.83 4.26 -15.24
N ARG A 92 9.99 3.58 -15.31
CA ARG A 92 11.06 3.70 -14.32
C ARG A 92 11.72 5.08 -14.29
N HIS A 93 11.89 5.72 -15.47
CA HIS A 93 12.48 7.05 -15.58
C HIS A 93 11.50 8.12 -15.08
N ALA A 94 10.25 8.05 -15.50
CA ALA A 94 9.21 8.94 -15.01
C ALA A 94 9.00 8.80 -13.50
N ALA A 95 9.16 7.59 -12.95
CA ALA A 95 9.04 7.35 -11.50
C ALA A 95 10.11 8.12 -10.70
N ILE A 96 11.36 8.19 -11.18
CA ILE A 96 12.44 8.93 -10.51
C ILE A 96 12.15 10.42 -10.50
N GLU A 97 11.76 11.00 -11.65
CA GLU A 97 11.39 12.42 -11.74
C GLU A 97 10.19 12.76 -10.84
N THR A 98 9.22 11.86 -10.75
CA THR A 98 8.03 12.02 -9.91
C THR A 98 8.39 11.99 -8.40
N MET A 99 9.56 11.49 -8.02
CA MET A 99 10.03 11.50 -6.63
C MET A 99 10.67 12.81 -6.18
N LYS A 100 11.10 13.67 -7.10
CA LYS A 100 11.71 14.99 -6.76
C LYS A 100 10.82 15.84 -5.84
N PRO A 101 9.50 15.97 -6.06
CA PRO A 101 8.61 16.70 -5.13
C PRO A 101 8.57 16.10 -3.73
N LEU A 102 8.81 14.79 -3.58
CA LEU A 102 8.88 14.15 -2.25
C LEU A 102 10.13 14.61 -1.50
N VAL A 103 11.28 14.59 -2.18
CA VAL A 103 12.55 15.07 -1.61
C VAL A 103 12.42 16.53 -1.18
N GLN A 104 11.86 17.38 -2.05
CA GLN A 104 11.61 18.78 -1.75
C GLN A 104 10.69 18.96 -0.53
N ALA A 105 9.57 18.24 -0.46
CA ALA A 105 8.66 18.30 0.68
C ALA A 105 9.34 17.88 2.00
N MET A 106 10.28 16.92 1.95
CA MET A 106 11.02 16.47 3.12
C MET A 106 12.09 17.48 3.55
N GLN A 107 12.82 18.06 2.60
CA GLN A 107 13.91 19.00 2.89
C GLN A 107 13.39 20.39 3.27
N GLU A 108 12.42 20.93 2.54
CA GLU A 108 11.92 22.30 2.70
C GLU A 108 10.74 22.39 3.64
N GLU A 109 9.72 21.52 3.45
CA GLU A 109 8.48 21.56 4.24
C GLU A 109 8.57 20.69 5.51
N LYS A 110 9.71 20.01 5.76
CA LYS A 110 9.92 19.11 6.91
C LYS A 110 8.85 18.01 7.05
N LYS A 111 8.33 17.55 5.93
CA LYS A 111 7.33 16.47 5.91
C LYS A 111 7.98 15.10 5.89
N SER A 112 7.32 14.16 6.52
CA SER A 112 7.72 12.75 6.52
C SER A 112 7.05 12.02 5.36
N LEU A 113 7.75 11.04 4.77
CA LEU A 113 7.20 10.19 3.72
C LEU A 113 6.63 8.91 4.32
N VAL A 114 5.44 8.50 3.88
CA VAL A 114 4.86 7.19 4.18
C VAL A 114 4.83 6.35 2.91
N ILE A 115 5.53 5.22 2.92
CA ILE A 115 5.70 4.38 1.73
C ILE A 115 5.75 2.89 2.06
N ALA A 116 5.09 2.09 1.22
CA ALA A 116 5.27 0.64 1.21
C ALA A 116 6.34 0.27 0.17
N PRO A 117 7.54 -0.17 0.58
CA PRO A 117 8.64 -0.43 -0.35
C PRO A 117 8.38 -1.62 -1.28
N GLU A 118 7.46 -2.51 -0.94
CA GLU A 118 7.03 -3.61 -1.80
C GLU A 118 6.33 -3.12 -3.08
N GLY A 119 5.72 -1.94 -3.03
CA GLY A 119 5.03 -1.33 -4.16
C GLY A 119 3.66 -1.95 -4.49
N THR A 120 3.30 -3.08 -3.91
CA THR A 120 2.00 -3.76 -4.03
C THR A 120 1.70 -4.52 -2.75
N ARG A 121 0.44 -4.86 -2.52
CA ARG A 121 0.06 -5.72 -1.39
C ARG A 121 0.55 -7.15 -1.61
N ALA A 122 1.24 -7.70 -0.64
CA ALA A 122 1.59 -9.12 -0.65
C ALA A 122 0.31 -9.98 -0.56
N PRO A 123 0.20 -11.06 -1.36
CA PRO A 123 -0.96 -11.95 -1.30
C PRO A 123 -0.91 -12.89 -0.09
N THR A 124 0.23 -12.99 0.56
CA THR A 124 0.51 -13.88 1.68
C THR A 124 1.13 -13.09 2.83
N ARG A 125 1.35 -13.76 3.98
CA ARG A 125 2.09 -13.18 5.12
C ARG A 125 3.61 -13.05 4.87
N LYS A 126 4.13 -13.58 3.75
CA LYS A 126 5.54 -13.43 3.40
C LYS A 126 5.85 -12.02 2.94
N LEU A 127 6.94 -11.46 3.46
CA LEU A 127 7.41 -10.14 3.06
C LEU A 127 7.86 -10.15 1.59
N GLY A 128 7.31 -9.25 0.79
CA GLY A 128 7.69 -9.07 -0.60
C GLY A 128 9.08 -8.46 -0.79
N ALA A 129 9.52 -8.38 -2.04
CA ALA A 129 10.77 -7.71 -2.37
C ALA A 129 10.62 -6.18 -2.26
N PHE A 130 11.65 -5.50 -1.77
CA PHE A 130 11.65 -4.05 -1.63
C PHE A 130 12.17 -3.36 -2.89
N LYS A 131 11.42 -2.42 -3.42
CA LYS A 131 11.81 -1.54 -4.54
C LYS A 131 12.74 -0.44 -4.04
N LYS A 132 13.70 -0.03 -4.88
CA LYS A 132 14.72 0.97 -4.52
C LYS A 132 14.21 2.41 -4.39
N GLY A 133 12.99 2.71 -4.88
CA GLY A 133 12.48 4.08 -4.96
C GLY A 133 12.51 4.86 -3.65
N GLY A 134 11.99 4.28 -2.57
CA GLY A 134 12.04 4.90 -1.23
C GLY A 134 13.45 5.10 -0.70
N PHE A 135 14.39 4.22 -1.06
CA PHE A 135 15.81 4.32 -0.70
C PHE A 135 16.52 5.43 -1.45
N HIS A 136 16.21 5.63 -2.73
CA HIS A 136 16.72 6.81 -3.47
C HIS A 136 16.22 8.13 -2.86
N VAL A 137 14.97 8.18 -2.39
CA VAL A 137 14.46 9.36 -1.65
C VAL A 137 15.23 9.54 -0.36
N ALA A 138 15.51 8.46 0.40
CA ALA A 138 16.29 8.52 1.63
C ALA A 138 17.70 9.10 1.40
N ILE A 139 18.40 8.58 0.39
CA ILE A 139 19.74 9.08 0.01
C ILE A 139 19.69 10.57 -0.36
N GLN A 140 18.74 10.98 -1.20
CA GLN A 140 18.65 12.36 -1.68
C GLN A 140 18.21 13.35 -0.59
N SER A 141 17.35 12.93 0.32
CA SER A 141 16.84 13.79 1.38
C SER A 141 17.66 13.74 2.69
N SER A 142 18.54 12.73 2.82
CA SER A 142 19.36 12.48 4.03
C SER A 142 18.52 12.41 5.30
N VAL A 143 17.33 11.82 5.22
CA VAL A 143 16.42 11.64 6.38
C VAL A 143 16.37 10.18 6.78
N PRO A 144 16.22 9.86 8.09
CA PRO A 144 16.19 8.50 8.58
C PRO A 144 14.98 7.71 8.07
N ILE A 145 15.15 6.39 8.01
CA ILE A 145 14.06 5.45 7.76
C ILE A 145 13.56 4.88 9.09
N VAL A 146 12.26 4.96 9.33
CA VAL A 146 11.60 4.31 10.48
C VAL A 146 10.78 3.14 9.96
N PRO A 147 11.22 1.90 10.21
CA PRO A 147 10.45 0.73 9.81
C PRO A 147 9.21 0.56 10.71
N VAL A 148 8.05 0.33 10.10
CA VAL A 148 6.77 0.05 10.75
C VAL A 148 6.31 -1.34 10.31
N VAL A 149 6.48 -2.33 11.18
CA VAL A 149 6.21 -3.73 10.86
C VAL A 149 4.79 -4.09 11.29
N ILE A 150 3.94 -4.41 10.32
CA ILE A 150 2.54 -4.80 10.54
C ILE A 150 2.44 -6.32 10.42
N HIS A 151 2.05 -7.02 11.50
CA HIS A 151 2.14 -8.48 11.55
C HIS A 151 0.98 -9.20 10.87
N ASN A 152 -0.25 -8.77 11.11
CA ASN A 152 -1.44 -9.57 10.79
C ASN A 152 -2.60 -8.77 10.17
N SER A 153 -2.34 -7.65 9.53
CA SER A 153 -3.41 -6.87 8.87
C SER A 153 -4.14 -7.63 7.75
N GLY A 154 -3.47 -8.63 7.17
CA GLY A 154 -4.08 -9.53 6.21
C GLY A 154 -5.27 -10.31 6.76
N ASP A 155 -5.39 -10.50 8.09
CA ASP A 155 -6.53 -11.17 8.73
C ASP A 155 -7.75 -10.23 8.78
N ILE A 156 -7.52 -8.93 8.82
CA ILE A 156 -8.57 -7.91 8.82
C ILE A 156 -9.20 -7.77 7.43
N SER A 157 -8.40 -7.63 6.39
CA SER A 157 -8.88 -7.51 5.01
C SER A 157 -7.83 -8.02 4.03
N PRO A 158 -7.85 -9.32 3.67
CA PRO A 158 -6.90 -9.89 2.71
C PRO A 158 -6.91 -9.18 1.35
N LYS A 159 -5.82 -9.31 0.60
CA LYS A 159 -5.76 -8.78 -0.77
C LYS A 159 -6.89 -9.33 -1.63
N GLY A 160 -7.69 -8.42 -2.22
CA GLY A 160 -8.83 -8.79 -3.07
C GLY A 160 -10.17 -8.88 -2.31
N ASP A 161 -10.16 -8.94 -0.99
CA ASP A 161 -11.37 -8.87 -0.18
C ASP A 161 -11.82 -7.40 -0.02
N LYS A 162 -13.12 -7.19 0.02
CA LYS A 162 -13.76 -5.89 0.28
C LYS A 162 -14.37 -5.82 1.69
N ILE A 163 -14.28 -6.91 2.43
CA ILE A 163 -14.84 -7.01 3.79
C ILE A 163 -13.72 -6.76 4.80
N PHE A 164 -14.00 -5.91 5.77
CA PHE A 164 -13.14 -5.74 6.94
C PHE A 164 -13.70 -6.57 8.09
N ARG A 165 -12.83 -7.29 8.78
CA ARG A 165 -13.13 -8.09 9.97
C ARG A 165 -12.61 -7.36 11.20
N SER A 166 -13.31 -7.49 12.31
CA SER A 166 -12.82 -7.01 13.60
C SER A 166 -11.62 -7.84 14.08
N GLY A 167 -10.76 -7.21 14.86
CA GLY A 167 -9.60 -7.87 15.46
C GLY A 167 -8.49 -6.93 15.85
N THR A 168 -7.51 -7.44 16.57
CA THR A 168 -6.31 -6.69 16.98
C THR A 168 -5.18 -6.89 15.98
N VAL A 169 -4.62 -5.80 15.50
CA VAL A 169 -3.40 -5.81 14.66
C VAL A 169 -2.20 -5.41 15.50
N HIS A 170 -1.17 -6.25 15.47
CA HIS A 170 0.10 -6.00 16.15
C HIS A 170 1.03 -5.22 15.22
N VAL A 171 1.60 -4.13 15.73
CA VAL A 171 2.50 -3.24 14.99
C VAL A 171 3.75 -2.99 15.81
N ASP A 172 4.92 -3.25 15.23
CA ASP A 172 6.20 -2.87 15.81
C ASP A 172 6.78 -1.66 15.04
N VAL A 173 7.00 -0.57 15.74
CA VAL A 173 7.71 0.60 15.21
C VAL A 173 9.17 0.53 15.65
N LEU A 174 10.04 0.18 14.72
CA LEU A 174 11.46 -0.02 15.01
C LEU A 174 12.19 1.32 15.20
N PRO A 175 13.36 1.31 15.86
CA PRO A 175 14.24 2.48 15.90
C PRO A 175 14.57 2.99 14.50
N ALA A 176 14.80 4.28 14.39
CA ALA A 176 15.19 4.90 13.12
C ALA A 176 16.55 4.38 12.65
N ILE A 177 16.66 4.17 11.35
CA ILE A 177 17.89 3.79 10.65
C ILE A 177 18.42 5.04 9.97
N GLU A 178 19.61 5.49 10.38
CA GLU A 178 20.27 6.65 9.79
C GLU A 178 20.69 6.39 8.34
N THR A 179 20.64 7.43 7.51
CA THR A 179 20.91 7.32 6.08
C THR A 179 22.03 8.26 5.60
N THR A 180 22.73 8.91 6.50
CA THR A 180 23.75 9.92 6.19
C THR A 180 24.95 9.36 5.44
N ASP A 181 25.28 8.09 5.64
CA ASP A 181 26.36 7.34 4.97
C ASP A 181 25.89 6.57 3.72
N TRP A 182 24.62 6.75 3.34
CA TRP A 182 24.06 6.02 2.20
C TRP A 182 24.39 6.69 0.87
N SER A 183 24.63 5.86 -0.12
CA SER A 183 24.91 6.28 -1.50
C SER A 183 24.27 5.31 -2.49
N VAL A 184 24.24 5.70 -3.75
CA VAL A 184 23.74 4.81 -4.82
C VAL A 184 24.64 3.57 -4.96
N ALA A 185 25.91 3.67 -4.60
CA ALA A 185 26.87 2.56 -4.68
C ALA A 185 26.55 1.44 -3.68
N ASN A 186 26.10 1.78 -2.47
CA ASN A 186 25.78 0.81 -1.41
C ASN A 186 24.26 0.53 -1.25
N ILE A 187 23.42 1.01 -2.19
CA ILE A 187 21.95 0.93 -2.05
C ILE A 187 21.44 -0.51 -1.93
N ASP A 188 22.05 -1.51 -2.57
CA ASP A 188 21.62 -2.91 -2.49
C ASP A 188 21.83 -3.49 -1.09
N GLU A 189 22.94 -3.17 -0.46
CA GLU A 189 23.23 -3.52 0.94
C GLU A 189 22.20 -2.88 1.87
N ARG A 190 21.93 -1.58 1.70
CA ARG A 190 20.96 -0.85 2.54
C ARG A 190 19.53 -1.36 2.38
N VAL A 191 19.14 -1.78 1.16
CA VAL A 191 17.86 -2.44 0.92
C VAL A 191 17.79 -3.77 1.67
N ALA A 192 18.88 -4.57 1.63
CA ALA A 192 18.95 -5.85 2.35
C ALA A 192 18.88 -5.63 3.87
N ASP A 193 19.64 -4.67 4.41
CA ASP A 193 19.66 -4.35 5.85
C ASP A 193 18.26 -3.98 6.37
N VAL A 194 17.59 -3.03 5.69
CA VAL A 194 16.24 -2.61 6.09
C VAL A 194 15.25 -3.76 5.94
N ARG A 195 15.30 -4.50 4.84
CA ARG A 195 14.41 -5.64 4.62
C ARG A 195 14.62 -6.74 5.66
N ASN A 196 15.84 -7.03 6.04
CA ASN A 196 16.17 -8.00 7.07
C ASN A 196 15.69 -7.56 8.46
N ALA A 197 15.66 -6.25 8.76
CA ALA A 197 15.01 -5.75 9.97
C ALA A 197 13.52 -6.12 10.01
N PHE A 198 12.80 -6.00 8.89
CA PHE A 198 11.41 -6.48 8.79
C PHE A 198 11.31 -8.00 8.92
N LEU A 199 12.17 -8.76 8.23
CA LEU A 199 12.15 -10.23 8.26
C LEU A 199 12.36 -10.76 9.68
N ARG A 200 13.37 -10.25 10.41
CA ARG A 200 13.60 -10.58 11.82
C ARG A 200 12.38 -10.33 12.69
N THR A 201 11.79 -9.15 12.56
CA THR A 201 10.62 -8.77 13.36
C THR A 201 9.40 -9.63 13.03
N LEU A 202 9.25 -10.04 11.76
CA LEU A 202 8.17 -10.95 11.32
C LEU A 202 8.46 -12.43 11.61
N GLY A 203 9.64 -12.78 12.17
CA GLY A 203 10.05 -14.17 12.38
C GLY A 203 10.28 -14.93 11.08
N GLN A 204 10.67 -14.24 10.00
CA GLN A 204 10.97 -14.82 8.70
C GLN A 204 12.49 -14.91 8.48
N PRO A 205 12.99 -15.88 7.69
CA PRO A 205 14.42 -16.01 7.41
C PRO A 205 15.00 -14.77 6.75
N GLU A 206 16.15 -14.31 7.24
CA GLU A 206 16.91 -13.24 6.61
C GLU A 206 17.50 -13.70 5.27
N LEU A 207 17.75 -12.75 4.38
CA LEU A 207 18.32 -12.99 3.06
C LEU A 207 19.63 -12.24 2.89
N SER A 208 20.55 -12.81 2.12
CA SER A 208 21.77 -12.12 1.68
C SER A 208 21.43 -10.94 0.76
N VAL A 209 22.43 -10.11 0.46
CA VAL A 209 22.29 -9.00 -0.48
C VAL A 209 21.92 -9.53 -1.87
N GLU A 210 22.57 -10.62 -2.31
CA GLU A 210 22.35 -11.25 -3.60
C GLU A 210 20.93 -11.84 -3.69
N GLU A 211 20.48 -12.56 -2.67
CA GLU A 211 19.13 -13.12 -2.60
C GLU A 211 18.06 -12.02 -2.58
N THR A 212 18.32 -10.93 -1.84
CA THR A 212 17.42 -9.76 -1.83
C THR A 212 17.35 -9.10 -3.21
N ALA A 213 18.47 -8.99 -3.93
CA ALA A 213 18.51 -8.44 -5.28
C ALA A 213 17.80 -9.37 -6.29
N MET A 214 17.96 -10.69 -6.16
CA MET A 214 17.31 -11.70 -6.99
C MET A 214 15.80 -11.68 -6.79
N ALA A 215 15.32 -11.71 -5.55
CA ALA A 215 13.89 -11.63 -5.23
C ALA A 215 13.20 -10.40 -5.85
N ARG A 216 13.94 -9.31 -6.03
CA ARG A 216 13.45 -8.09 -6.67
C ARG A 216 13.30 -8.23 -8.18
N ARG A 217 14.19 -8.98 -8.84
CA ARG A 217 14.13 -9.23 -10.30
C ARG A 217 12.96 -10.16 -10.65
N ASP A 218 12.68 -11.13 -9.79
CA ASP A 218 11.63 -12.13 -9.98
C ASP A 218 10.23 -11.63 -9.62
N THR A 219 10.12 -10.42 -9.03
CA THR A 219 8.82 -9.82 -8.76
C THR A 219 8.28 -9.24 -10.08
N PRO A 220 7.20 -9.81 -10.67
CA PRO A 220 6.60 -9.25 -11.88
C PRO A 220 6.20 -7.79 -11.62
N ASP A 221 6.65 -6.89 -12.48
CA ASP A 221 6.09 -5.54 -12.52
C ASP A 221 4.60 -5.71 -12.87
N ASP A 222 3.75 -5.50 -11.86
CA ASP A 222 2.29 -5.55 -11.91
C ASP A 222 1.75 -6.30 -13.13
N LEU A 223 1.30 -7.55 -12.95
CA LEU A 223 0.58 -8.33 -13.94
C LEU A 223 -0.31 -7.39 -14.75
N LYS A 224 0.06 -7.16 -16.01
CA LYS A 224 -0.83 -6.49 -16.96
C LYS A 224 -2.17 -7.23 -16.85
N PRO A 225 -3.31 -6.54 -16.65
CA PRO A 225 -4.58 -7.20 -16.72
C PRO A 225 -4.61 -7.88 -18.09
N GLU A 226 -4.72 -9.21 -18.11
CA GLU A 226 -5.02 -9.94 -19.35
C GLU A 226 -6.23 -9.25 -19.94
N VAL A 227 -6.01 -8.58 -21.07
CA VAL A 227 -7.08 -8.11 -21.93
C VAL A 227 -7.79 -9.36 -22.39
N ARG A 228 -8.85 -9.77 -21.70
CA ARG A 228 -9.77 -10.81 -22.15
C ARG A 228 -10.19 -10.41 -23.57
N GLY A 229 -9.57 -11.09 -24.53
CA GLY A 229 -9.81 -10.88 -25.95
C GLY A 229 -11.31 -10.87 -26.21
N ARG A 230 -11.80 -9.80 -26.83
CA ARG A 230 -13.09 -9.76 -27.47
C ARG A 230 -13.20 -10.99 -28.36
N ARG A 231 -13.92 -12.02 -27.92
CA ARG A 231 -14.41 -13.06 -28.81
C ARG A 231 -15.20 -12.36 -29.91
N LYS A 232 -14.60 -12.28 -31.10
CA LYS A 232 -15.34 -11.96 -32.35
C LYS A 232 -16.47 -12.97 -32.46
N LYS A 233 -17.71 -12.50 -32.37
CA LYS A 233 -18.86 -13.26 -32.82
C LYS A 233 -18.71 -13.47 -34.33
N ALA A 234 -18.27 -14.66 -34.69
CA ALA A 234 -18.42 -15.13 -36.06
C ALA A 234 -19.91 -15.39 -36.28
N GLY A 235 -20.46 -14.73 -37.28
CA GLY A 235 -21.85 -14.87 -37.67
C GLY A 235 -22.13 -16.29 -38.18
N LEU A 236 -23.27 -16.83 -37.76
CA LEU A 236 -23.90 -17.95 -38.44
C LEU A 236 -25.32 -17.49 -38.85
N LYS A 237 -25.55 -17.59 -40.14
CA LYS A 237 -26.81 -17.27 -40.80
C LYS A 237 -27.86 -18.34 -40.49
N ASN A 238 -29.07 -17.87 -40.36
CA ASN A 238 -30.40 -18.44 -40.60
C ASN A 238 -30.54 -19.93 -40.99
N SER A 239 -31.42 -20.63 -40.29
CA SER A 239 -32.53 -21.33 -40.93
C SER A 239 -33.66 -21.51 -39.91
N ALA A 240 -34.87 -21.28 -40.41
CA ALA A 240 -36.16 -21.24 -39.71
C ALA A 240 -36.68 -22.64 -39.37
N SER A 241 -37.46 -22.73 -38.30
CA SER A 241 -38.79 -23.39 -38.24
C SER A 241 -39.30 -23.49 -36.81
N ASP A 242 -40.51 -23.21 -36.64
CA ASP A 242 -41.57 -22.91 -35.72
C ASP A 242 -42.08 -24.17 -34.95
N PRO A 243 -43.16 -24.07 -34.14
CA PRO A 243 -43.17 -23.83 -32.70
C PRO A 243 -43.75 -25.02 -31.89
N SER A 244 -43.76 -24.86 -30.59
CA SER A 244 -44.79 -25.29 -29.63
C SER A 244 -44.27 -25.92 -28.36
N GLU A 245 -44.93 -25.55 -27.29
CA GLU A 245 -45.28 -26.14 -26.00
C GLU A 245 -44.64 -25.50 -24.78
N GLN A 246 -45.41 -24.70 -24.16
CA GLN A 246 -46.10 -24.64 -22.85
C GLN A 246 -45.39 -25.22 -21.63
N ASP A 247 -45.46 -24.35 -20.59
CA ASP A 247 -45.67 -24.62 -19.17
C ASP A 247 -44.51 -25.02 -18.25
N SER A 248 -44.17 -24.10 -17.35
CA SER A 248 -44.39 -24.20 -15.90
C SER A 248 -43.43 -23.38 -15.08
N VAL A 249 -43.98 -22.41 -14.36
CA VAL A 249 -43.37 -21.69 -13.22
C VAL A 249 -43.54 -22.52 -11.97
N PRO A 250 -42.58 -22.59 -11.04
CA PRO A 250 -42.77 -22.03 -9.72
C PRO A 250 -41.46 -21.58 -9.01
N PRO A 251 -41.47 -21.23 -7.68
CA PRO A 251 -41.65 -19.89 -7.17
C PRO A 251 -40.45 -19.29 -6.44
N LYS A 252 -40.53 -18.00 -6.17
CA LYS A 252 -39.62 -17.15 -5.37
C LYS A 252 -39.34 -17.70 -3.98
N ARG A 253 -38.06 -17.75 -3.57
CA ARG A 253 -37.66 -17.68 -2.17
C ARG A 253 -36.95 -16.36 -1.85
N ARG A 254 -37.55 -15.64 -0.89
CA ARG A 254 -37.02 -14.48 -0.20
C ARG A 254 -35.84 -14.90 0.69
N GLY A 255 -34.82 -14.06 0.80
CA GLY A 255 -33.89 -14.19 1.90
C GLY A 255 -32.68 -13.30 1.88
N LYS A 256 -32.75 -12.22 2.64
CA LYS A 256 -31.67 -11.53 3.36
C LYS A 256 -30.85 -10.47 2.60
N ARG A 257 -31.14 -9.25 3.00
CA ARG A 257 -30.43 -8.01 2.69
C ARG A 257 -29.03 -8.03 3.32
N GLY A 258 -28.00 -7.92 2.51
CA GLY A 258 -26.67 -7.52 2.93
C GLY A 258 -26.43 -6.10 2.45
N ILE A 259 -26.04 -5.21 3.33
CA ILE A 259 -25.70 -3.82 3.04
C ILE A 259 -24.32 -3.82 2.38
N CYS A 260 -24.24 -3.33 1.14
CA CYS A 260 -23.02 -3.09 0.42
C CYS A 260 -22.63 -1.63 0.67
N LEU A 261 -21.48 -1.39 1.32
CA LEU A 261 -20.81 -0.09 1.35
C LEU A 261 -19.66 -0.12 0.37
N LEU A 262 -19.66 0.88 -0.50
CA LEU A 262 -18.67 1.17 -1.55
C LEU A 262 -17.24 1.34 -1.05
#